data_61f6a49f6a025d8eb25a121ab15a388f
#
_entry.id   61f6a49f6a025d8eb25a121ab15a388f
#
_cell.length_a   1.000
_cell.length_b   1.000
_cell.length_c   1.000
_cell.angle_alpha   90.00
_cell.angle_beta   90.00
_cell.angle_gamma   90.00
#
_symmetry.space_group_name_H-M   'P 1'
#
loop_
_entity.id
_entity.type
_entity.pdbx_description
1 polymer ?
#
loop_
_entity_poly.entity_id
_entity_poly.type
_entity_poly.pdbx_seq_one_letter_code
_entity_poly.pdbx_strand_id
1 'polypeptide(L)'
;MTDSAPGVTSLADMVDYQTGSVVSRTIIDKKTGTLTLFAFDKGQALSEHTAPFDALVYLIDGDAEVTISGKPFRLGQGEMIVMPANAPHALKALSQFKMLLAMIRS
;
A
#
# COMPACT_ATOMS: atom_id res chain seq x y z
N MET A 1 1.12 -13.23 -19.19
CA MET A 1 0.86 -11.93 -19.47
C MET A 1 -0.56 -11.55 -19.22
N THR A 2 -0.73 -10.40 -19.18
CA THR A 2 -2.02 -9.88 -18.90
C THR A 2 -2.84 -9.65 -20.12
N ASP A 3 -4.10 -9.74 -19.95
CA ASP A 3 -5.06 -9.27 -20.91
C ASP A 3 -4.83 -7.78 -21.13
N SER A 4 -4.65 -7.38 -22.37
CA SER A 4 -4.43 -5.99 -22.73
C SER A 4 -5.73 -5.23 -22.99
N ALA A 5 -6.87 -5.89 -22.97
CA ALA A 5 -8.15 -5.22 -23.18
C ALA A 5 -8.48 -4.30 -22.01
N PRO A 6 -8.86 -3.04 -22.25
CA PRO A 6 -9.25 -2.15 -21.17
C PRO A 6 -10.51 -2.63 -20.48
N GLY A 7 -10.56 -2.40 -19.18
CA GLY A 7 -11.74 -2.72 -18.38
C GLY A 7 -11.82 -1.84 -17.15
N VAL A 8 -13.01 -1.70 -16.61
CA VAL A 8 -13.25 -0.95 -15.38
C VAL A 8 -13.38 -1.92 -14.22
N THR A 9 -12.61 -1.69 -13.17
CA THR A 9 -12.61 -2.53 -11.97
C THR A 9 -12.61 -1.65 -10.73
N SER A 10 -13.34 -2.07 -9.70
CA SER A 10 -13.26 -1.43 -8.40
C SER A 10 -11.98 -1.88 -7.71
N LEU A 11 -11.15 -0.94 -7.27
CA LEU A 11 -9.90 -1.26 -6.56
C LEU A 11 -10.16 -2.09 -5.31
N ALA A 12 -11.20 -1.76 -4.56
CA ALA A 12 -11.53 -2.47 -3.32
C ALA A 12 -11.87 -3.95 -3.54
N ASP A 13 -12.36 -4.30 -4.74
CA ASP A 13 -12.75 -5.66 -5.07
C ASP A 13 -11.59 -6.50 -5.63
N MET A 14 -10.43 -5.90 -5.85
CA MET A 14 -9.29 -6.60 -6.44
C MET A 14 -8.46 -7.37 -5.44
N VAL A 15 -8.61 -7.11 -4.16
CA VAL A 15 -7.96 -7.86 -3.07
C VAL A 15 -8.98 -8.09 -1.96
N ASP A 16 -8.85 -9.23 -1.28
CA ASP A 16 -9.72 -9.60 -0.18
C ASP A 16 -8.91 -9.73 1.10
N TYR A 17 -9.56 -9.42 2.22
CA TYR A 17 -8.97 -9.66 3.53
C TYR A 17 -8.88 -11.17 3.79
N GLN A 18 -7.76 -11.60 4.35
CA GLN A 18 -7.59 -12.96 4.83
C GLN A 18 -7.13 -12.91 6.29
N THR A 19 -7.75 -13.74 7.12
CA THR A 19 -7.45 -13.80 8.55
C THR A 19 -5.96 -13.99 8.80
N GLY A 20 -5.38 -13.11 9.62
CA GLY A 20 -3.99 -13.17 10.03
C GLY A 20 -2.98 -12.90 8.92
N SER A 21 -3.40 -12.30 7.82
CA SER A 21 -2.55 -12.20 6.62
C SER A 21 -2.46 -10.79 6.07
N VAL A 22 -1.40 -10.58 5.28
CA VAL A 22 -1.27 -9.46 4.36
C VAL A 22 -1.34 -10.06 2.96
N VAL A 23 -2.32 -9.62 2.17
CA VAL A 23 -2.52 -10.09 0.80
C VAL A 23 -2.11 -8.99 -0.16
N SER A 24 -1.40 -9.31 -1.23
CA SER A 24 -1.00 -8.33 -2.23
C SER A 24 -1.38 -8.78 -3.64
N ARG A 25 -1.63 -7.79 -4.49
CA ARG A 25 -1.89 -8.00 -5.91
C ARG A 25 -1.22 -6.88 -6.71
N THR A 26 -0.30 -7.23 -7.58
CA THR A 26 0.37 -6.26 -8.44
C THR A 26 -0.51 -5.95 -9.65
N ILE A 27 -0.74 -4.65 -9.89
CA ILE A 27 -1.52 -4.17 -11.03
C ILE A 27 -0.60 -3.87 -12.21
N ILE A 28 0.48 -3.12 -11.94
CA ILE A 28 1.47 -2.73 -12.95
C ILE A 28 2.84 -2.94 -12.34
N ASP A 29 3.73 -3.59 -13.07
CA ASP A 29 5.11 -3.79 -12.67
C ASP A 29 6.02 -3.45 -13.85
N LYS A 30 6.76 -2.36 -13.72
CA LYS A 30 7.71 -1.88 -14.72
C LYS A 30 9.00 -1.48 -14.06
N LYS A 31 10.06 -1.32 -14.87
CA LYS A 31 11.37 -0.88 -14.36
C LYS A 31 11.31 0.48 -13.68
N THR A 32 10.42 1.35 -14.14
CA THR A 32 10.28 2.72 -13.63
C THR A 32 9.29 2.87 -12.50
N GLY A 33 8.53 1.84 -12.18
CA GLY A 33 7.59 1.91 -11.08
C GLY A 33 6.63 0.74 -10.99
N THR A 34 5.97 0.65 -9.85
CA THR A 34 4.98 -0.40 -9.59
C THR A 34 3.72 0.17 -8.98
N LEU A 35 2.58 -0.45 -9.28
CA LEU A 35 1.32 -0.23 -8.59
C LEU A 35 0.88 -1.57 -8.00
N THR A 36 0.75 -1.62 -6.68
CA THR A 36 0.38 -2.84 -5.96
C THR A 36 -0.74 -2.56 -4.97
N LEU A 37 -1.73 -3.42 -4.94
CA LEU A 37 -2.79 -3.38 -3.93
C LEU A 37 -2.43 -4.31 -2.78
N PHE A 38 -2.77 -3.89 -1.56
CA PHE A 38 -2.60 -4.68 -0.36
C PHE A 38 -3.88 -4.71 0.44
N ALA A 39 -4.16 -5.85 1.06
CA ALA A 39 -5.21 -5.99 2.07
C ALA A 39 -4.57 -6.53 3.33
N PHE A 40 -4.66 -5.78 4.42
CA PHE A 40 -4.09 -6.12 5.72
C PHE A 40 -5.20 -6.52 6.67
N ASP A 41 -5.08 -7.68 7.31
CA ASP A 41 -5.93 -8.00 8.44
C ASP A 41 -5.55 -7.12 9.64
N LYS A 42 -6.49 -6.90 10.55
CA LYS A 42 -6.25 -6.09 11.76
C LYS A 42 -5.04 -6.61 12.52
N GLY A 43 -4.17 -5.71 12.93
CA GLY A 43 -2.98 -6.03 13.71
C GLY A 43 -1.79 -6.47 12.88
N GLN A 44 -1.95 -6.71 11.60
CA GLN A 44 -0.83 -7.02 10.71
C GLN A 44 0.00 -5.77 10.45
N ALA A 45 1.27 -5.96 10.18
CA ALA A 45 2.21 -4.84 10.02
C ALA A 45 3.31 -5.19 9.02
N LEU A 46 3.91 -4.14 8.46
CA LEU A 46 5.19 -4.22 7.76
C LEU A 46 6.22 -3.53 8.63
N SER A 47 7.30 -4.25 8.97
CA SER A 47 8.37 -3.73 9.82
C SER A 47 9.11 -2.60 9.14
N GLU A 48 9.82 -1.80 9.94
CA GLU A 48 10.57 -0.66 9.44
C GLU A 48 11.62 -1.09 8.42
N HIS A 49 11.65 -0.38 7.30
CA HIS A 49 12.62 -0.59 6.23
C HIS A 49 12.77 0.71 5.44
N THR A 50 13.76 0.74 4.55
CA THR A 50 13.98 1.86 3.63
C THR A 50 13.91 1.37 2.19
N ALA A 51 13.57 2.29 1.29
CA ALA A 51 13.62 2.03 -0.14
C ALA A 51 14.21 3.26 -0.82
N PRO A 52 14.99 3.09 -1.91
CA PRO A 52 15.59 4.22 -2.63
C PRO A 52 14.61 4.91 -3.59
N PHE A 53 13.31 4.80 -3.34
CA PHE A 53 12.24 5.33 -4.20
C PHE A 53 11.23 6.10 -3.38
N ASP A 54 10.59 7.09 -3.99
CA ASP A 54 9.40 7.67 -3.43
C ASP A 54 8.25 6.69 -3.57
N ALA A 55 7.44 6.55 -2.52
CA ALA A 55 6.30 5.66 -2.52
C ALA A 55 5.07 6.38 -1.98
N LEU A 56 3.95 6.27 -2.71
CA LEU A 56 2.68 6.83 -2.31
C LEU A 56 1.79 5.73 -1.75
N VAL A 57 1.25 5.95 -0.56
CA VAL A 57 0.24 5.09 0.05
C VAL A 57 -1.11 5.80 -0.04
N TYR A 58 -2.07 5.17 -0.70
CA TYR A 58 -3.45 5.67 -0.76
C TYR A 58 -4.38 4.65 -0.12
N LEU A 59 -5.10 5.07 0.92
CA LEU A 59 -6.03 4.18 1.62
C LEU A 59 -7.37 4.08 0.89
N ILE A 60 -7.72 2.85 0.54
CA ILE A 60 -8.97 2.53 -0.15
C ILE A 60 -10.06 2.20 0.86
N ASP A 61 -9.69 1.55 1.96
CA ASP A 61 -10.62 1.10 3.00
C ASP A 61 -9.89 1.00 4.33
N GLY A 62 -10.59 1.28 5.43
CA GLY A 62 -10.09 1.08 6.80
C GLY A 62 -9.17 2.20 7.29
N ASP A 63 -8.37 1.87 8.32
CA ASP A 63 -7.44 2.78 8.99
C ASP A 63 -6.07 2.15 9.12
N ALA A 64 -5.04 2.93 8.84
CA ALA A 64 -3.66 2.50 8.95
C ALA A 64 -2.82 3.54 9.69
N GLU A 65 -1.74 3.07 10.32
CA GLU A 65 -0.70 3.94 10.84
C GLU A 65 0.55 3.76 10.00
N VAL A 66 1.04 4.88 9.45
CA VAL A 66 2.30 4.90 8.68
C VAL A 66 3.31 5.70 9.50
N THR A 67 4.42 5.07 9.84
CA THR A 67 5.50 5.73 10.57
C THR A 67 6.62 6.05 9.61
N ILE A 68 7.01 7.32 9.53
CA ILE A 68 8.07 7.79 8.65
C ILE A 68 9.11 8.52 9.50
N SER A 69 10.35 8.04 9.45
CA SER A 69 11.47 8.58 10.25
C SER A 69 11.10 8.72 11.73
N GLY A 70 10.42 7.71 12.27
CA GLY A 70 10.00 7.65 13.67
C GLY A 70 8.73 8.43 14.00
N LYS A 71 8.15 9.14 13.04
CA LYS A 71 6.93 9.93 13.28
C LYS A 71 5.70 9.19 12.76
N PRO A 72 4.69 8.89 13.61
CA PRO A 72 3.49 8.20 13.17
C PRO A 72 2.50 9.15 12.52
N PHE A 73 1.84 8.65 11.46
CA PHE A 73 0.75 9.32 10.76
C PHE A 73 -0.41 8.35 10.63
N ARG A 74 -1.61 8.79 10.94
CA ARG A 74 -2.81 7.99 10.77
C ARG A 74 -3.53 8.38 9.49
N LEU A 75 -3.85 7.36 8.66
CA LEU A 75 -4.62 7.53 7.44
C LEU A 75 -5.93 6.79 7.55
N GLY A 76 -7.01 7.42 7.06
CA GLY A 76 -8.29 6.78 6.84
C GLY A 76 -8.61 6.67 5.36
N GLN A 77 -9.76 6.09 5.08
CA GLN A 77 -10.24 5.90 3.72
C GLN A 77 -10.22 7.20 2.92
N GLY A 78 -9.66 7.15 1.72
CA GLY A 78 -9.57 8.31 0.82
C GLY A 78 -8.37 9.21 1.06
N GLU A 79 -7.56 8.93 2.07
CA GLU A 79 -6.37 9.72 2.40
C GLU A 79 -5.10 9.05 1.85
N MET A 80 -4.07 9.86 1.65
CA MET A 80 -2.79 9.38 1.13
C MET A 80 -1.61 10.03 1.86
N ILE A 81 -0.47 9.37 1.81
CA ILE A 81 0.80 9.93 2.27
C ILE A 81 1.91 9.50 1.32
N VAL A 82 2.90 10.36 1.12
CA VAL A 82 4.11 10.01 0.37
C VAL A 82 5.20 9.66 1.38
N MET A 83 5.77 8.47 1.22
CA MET A 83 6.95 8.03 1.96
C MET A 83 8.17 8.39 1.12
N PRO A 84 8.99 9.36 1.56
CA PRO A 84 10.13 9.80 0.75
C PRO A 84 11.19 8.73 0.59
N ALA A 85 11.90 8.78 -0.53
CA ALA A 85 13.04 7.90 -0.78
C ALA A 85 14.04 7.97 0.39
N ASN A 86 14.53 6.81 0.79
CA ASN A 86 15.54 6.64 1.84
C ASN A 86 15.11 7.00 3.28
N ALA A 87 13.88 7.41 3.49
CA ALA A 87 13.34 7.63 4.83
C ALA A 87 12.84 6.28 5.38
N PRO A 88 13.24 5.89 6.61
CA PRO A 88 12.72 4.67 7.22
C PRO A 88 11.21 4.76 7.40
N HIS A 89 10.50 3.70 7.06
CA HIS A 89 9.05 3.68 7.18
C HIS A 89 8.53 2.30 7.59
N ALA A 90 7.38 2.30 8.26
CA ALA A 90 6.68 1.12 8.72
C ALA A 90 5.17 1.34 8.60
N LEU A 91 4.41 0.26 8.48
CA LEU A 91 2.95 0.32 8.41
C LEU A 91 2.34 -0.63 9.42
N LYS A 92 1.21 -0.22 10.00
CA LYS A 92 0.47 -1.02 10.96
C LYS A 92 -1.04 -0.90 10.70
N ALA A 93 -1.72 -2.04 10.71
CA ALA A 93 -3.16 -2.10 10.53
C ALA A 93 -3.86 -1.82 11.85
N LEU A 94 -4.44 -0.62 12.00
CA LEU A 94 -5.27 -0.26 13.14
C LEU A 94 -6.63 -0.94 13.07
N SER A 95 -7.12 -1.14 11.85
CA SER A 95 -8.25 -1.99 11.51
C SER A 95 -7.85 -2.80 10.28
N GLN A 96 -8.73 -3.65 9.76
CA GLN A 96 -8.52 -4.16 8.41
C GLN A 96 -8.44 -2.96 7.46
N PHE A 97 -7.48 -2.95 6.55
CA PHE A 97 -7.38 -1.86 5.58
C PHE A 97 -6.87 -2.36 4.23
N LYS A 98 -7.26 -1.64 3.19
CA LYS A 98 -6.75 -1.84 1.84
C LYS A 98 -6.07 -0.58 1.38
N MET A 99 -4.94 -0.74 0.71
CA MET A 99 -4.18 0.40 0.17
C MET A 99 -3.68 0.12 -1.23
N LEU A 100 -3.49 1.21 -1.98
CA LEU A 100 -2.72 1.21 -3.21
C LEU A 100 -1.33 1.77 -2.89
N LEU A 101 -0.31 1.02 -3.25
CA LEU A 101 1.08 1.46 -3.13
C LEU A 101 1.62 1.73 -4.52
N ALA A 102 2.04 2.97 -4.75
CA ALA A 102 2.69 3.39 -5.99
C ALA A 102 4.15 3.70 -5.70
N MET A 103 5.07 2.96 -6.31
CA MET A 103 6.51 3.22 -6.19
C MET A 103 7.06 3.75 -7.50
N ILE A 104 7.79 4.85 -7.43
CA ILE A 104 8.40 5.48 -8.59
C ILE A 104 9.91 5.29 -8.51
N ARG A 105 10.45 4.62 -9.52
CA ARG A 105 11.87 4.24 -9.58
C ARG A 105 12.64 5.02 -10.62
N SER A 106 12.25 6.21 -10.87
CA SER A 106 12.92 7.01 -11.91
C SER A 106 14.32 7.44 -11.53
#